data_b501bb8077c9f49a36da825cb50c808d
#
_entry.id   b501bb8077c9f49a36da825cb50c808d
#
_cell.length_a   1.000
_cell.length_b   1.000
_cell.length_c   1.000
_cell.angle_alpha   90.00
_cell.angle_beta   90.00
_cell.angle_gamma   90.00
#
_symmetry.space_group_name_H-M   'P 1'
#
loop_
_entity.id
_entity.type
_entity.pdbx_description
1 polymer ?
#
loop_
_entity_poly.entity_id
_entity_poly.type
_entity_poly.pdbx_seq_one_letter_code
_entity_poly.pdbx_strand_id
1 'polypeptide(L)'
;RDAWAVQIDGVKKPKQLTVRELKTMGLETVTMVLQCSGNGRAFFPSKPSGTQWTVGAAGCVVWSGVPVRDVVKALGGVADGMVYMTGTGGEVLPAGLDPKSVIVERSVPLAALEDALLAWEMNGEPVSLAHGGPLRLIVPGYTGVNNIKYIKQLAFTAKESEAHIMSHGYRISPPGSKGDPSQPSVQEMSGKSW
;
A
#
# COMPACT_ATOMS: atom_id res chain seq x y z
N ARG A 1 -5.83 5.12 19.50
CA ARG A 1 -6.14 4.92 18.08
C ARG A 1 -6.38 6.26 17.38
N ASP A 2 -7.27 7.10 17.88
CA ASP A 2 -7.66 8.38 17.24
C ASP A 2 -6.52 9.43 17.20
N ALA A 3 -5.51 9.30 18.07
CA ALA A 3 -4.31 10.14 18.06
C ALA A 3 -3.22 9.66 17.08
N TRP A 4 -3.41 8.50 16.42
CA TRP A 4 -2.50 8.08 15.36
C TRP A 4 -2.56 9.08 14.22
N ALA A 5 -1.40 9.48 13.73
CA ALA A 5 -1.30 10.49 12.70
C ALA A 5 -0.58 9.95 11.47
N VAL A 6 -1.03 10.39 10.31
CA VAL A 6 -0.42 10.15 9.00
C VAL A 6 -0.01 11.48 8.38
N GLN A 7 1.21 11.56 7.88
CA GLN A 7 1.71 12.70 7.11
C GLN A 7 1.20 12.57 5.67
N ILE A 8 0.62 13.63 5.13
CA ILE A 8 0.18 13.72 3.72
C ILE A 8 1.07 14.70 3.00
N ASP A 9 1.82 14.24 2.00
CA ASP A 9 2.78 15.01 1.23
C ASP A 9 2.50 14.95 -0.28
N GLY A 10 3.14 15.82 -1.06
CA GLY A 10 2.93 15.90 -2.50
C GLY A 10 1.54 16.41 -2.89
N VAL A 11 0.85 17.06 -1.98
CA VAL A 11 -0.40 17.82 -2.17
C VAL A 11 -0.12 19.32 -2.05
N LYS A 12 -1.06 20.16 -2.52
CA LYS A 12 -0.88 21.63 -2.47
C LYS A 12 -0.75 22.20 -1.05
N LYS A 13 -1.36 21.54 -0.06
CA LYS A 13 -1.32 21.93 1.37
C LYS A 13 -0.90 20.73 2.22
N PRO A 14 0.39 20.34 2.25
CA PRO A 14 0.86 19.21 3.03
C PRO A 14 0.50 19.37 4.51
N LYS A 15 0.04 18.29 5.13
CA LYS A 15 -0.42 18.30 6.51
C LYS A 15 -0.33 16.92 7.14
N GLN A 16 0.00 16.88 8.44
CA GLN A 16 -0.20 15.70 9.25
C GLN A 16 -1.66 15.69 9.75
N LEU A 17 -2.35 14.56 9.56
CA LEU A 17 -3.75 14.36 9.97
C LEU A 17 -3.84 13.20 10.95
N THR A 18 -4.57 13.42 12.04
CA THR A 18 -4.93 12.34 12.97
C THR A 18 -6.11 11.53 12.44
N VAL A 19 -6.25 10.29 12.92
CA VAL A 19 -7.45 9.47 12.62
C VAL A 19 -8.74 10.21 13.01
N ARG A 20 -8.71 10.97 14.11
CA ARG A 20 -9.86 11.80 14.53
C ARG A 20 -10.21 12.83 13.46
N GLU A 21 -9.23 13.55 12.89
CA GLU A 21 -9.47 14.50 11.82
C GLU A 21 -9.95 13.81 10.53
N LEU A 22 -9.34 12.67 10.16
CA LEU A 22 -9.74 11.89 8.98
C LEU A 22 -11.21 11.46 9.07
N LYS A 23 -11.70 11.05 10.24
CA LYS A 23 -13.11 10.68 10.46
C LYS A 23 -14.12 11.81 10.19
N THR A 24 -13.66 13.06 10.16
CA THR A 24 -14.52 14.21 9.81
C THR A 24 -14.55 14.54 8.32
N MET A 25 -13.67 13.91 7.51
CA MET A 25 -13.53 14.22 6.09
C MET A 25 -14.38 13.35 5.17
N GLY A 26 -14.91 12.24 5.67
CA GLY A 26 -15.75 11.33 4.91
C GLY A 26 -15.73 9.91 5.47
N LEU A 27 -16.65 9.10 4.98
CA LEU A 27 -16.73 7.67 5.29
C LEU A 27 -17.20 6.92 4.05
N GLU A 28 -16.45 5.94 3.65
CA GLU A 28 -16.81 4.98 2.61
C GLU A 28 -16.50 3.56 3.08
N THR A 29 -17.29 2.61 2.60
CA THR A 29 -17.10 1.19 2.89
C THR A 29 -16.93 0.42 1.60
N VAL A 30 -15.84 -0.35 1.51
CA VAL A 30 -15.49 -1.15 0.34
C VAL A 30 -15.34 -2.61 0.74
N THR A 31 -15.99 -3.49 -0.01
CA THR A 31 -15.76 -4.94 0.10
C THR A 31 -14.83 -5.38 -1.01
N MET A 32 -13.71 -6.01 -0.65
CA MET A 32 -12.74 -6.49 -1.62
C MET A 32 -12.05 -7.77 -1.19
N VAL A 33 -11.54 -8.50 -2.17
CA VAL A 33 -10.58 -9.58 -1.91
C VAL A 33 -9.19 -8.97 -1.76
N LEU A 34 -8.62 -9.12 -0.56
CA LEU A 34 -7.22 -8.78 -0.30
C LEU A 34 -6.40 -10.05 -0.48
N GLN A 35 -5.50 -10.06 -1.45
CA GLN A 35 -4.72 -11.22 -1.85
C GLN A 35 -3.22 -10.94 -1.85
N CYS A 36 -2.44 -11.87 -1.29
CA CYS A 36 -1.00 -11.86 -1.44
C CYS A 36 -0.61 -12.18 -2.89
N SER A 37 0.36 -11.45 -3.45
CA SER A 37 0.90 -11.74 -4.79
C SER A 37 1.52 -13.15 -4.91
N GLY A 38 1.84 -13.78 -3.78
CA GLY A 38 2.33 -15.16 -3.73
C GLY A 38 1.25 -16.23 -3.58
N ASN A 39 -0.04 -15.87 -3.59
CA ASN A 39 -1.11 -16.85 -3.53
C ASN A 39 -1.02 -17.80 -4.73
N GLY A 40 -1.06 -19.12 -4.48
CA GLY A 40 -0.86 -20.14 -5.51
C GLY A 40 0.61 -20.50 -5.81
N ARG A 41 1.60 -19.89 -5.14
CA ARG A 41 3.04 -20.14 -5.41
C ARG A 41 3.43 -21.62 -5.30
N ALA A 42 2.83 -22.36 -4.40
CA ALA A 42 3.10 -23.78 -4.22
C ALA A 42 2.78 -24.64 -5.45
N PHE A 43 1.94 -24.15 -6.34
CA PHE A 43 1.52 -24.89 -7.55
C PHE A 43 2.52 -24.74 -8.71
N PHE A 44 3.48 -23.81 -8.64
CA PHE A 44 4.50 -23.68 -9.67
C PHE A 44 5.52 -24.84 -9.56
N PRO A 45 5.79 -25.58 -10.65
CA PRO A 45 6.77 -26.67 -10.66
C PRO A 45 8.18 -26.19 -10.28
N SER A 46 8.54 -24.98 -10.65
CA SER A 46 9.84 -24.35 -10.40
C SER A 46 10.11 -24.01 -8.93
N LYS A 47 9.11 -24.14 -8.05
CA LYS A 47 9.22 -23.82 -6.62
C LYS A 47 9.91 -22.45 -6.37
N PRO A 48 9.38 -21.34 -6.88
CA PRO A 48 9.98 -20.04 -6.68
C PRO A 48 10.11 -19.69 -5.19
N SER A 49 11.10 -18.86 -4.85
CA SER A 49 11.39 -18.47 -3.46
C SER A 49 10.22 -17.76 -2.77
N GLY A 50 10.21 -17.78 -1.45
CA GLY A 50 9.18 -17.19 -0.60
C GLY A 50 8.21 -18.22 -0.05
N THR A 51 7.24 -17.76 0.74
CA THR A 51 6.24 -18.65 1.37
C THR A 51 5.44 -19.41 0.31
N GLN A 52 5.41 -20.73 0.44
CA GLN A 52 4.73 -21.62 -0.51
C GLN A 52 3.22 -21.67 -0.22
N TRP A 53 2.56 -20.52 -0.47
CA TRP A 53 1.10 -20.43 -0.35
C TRP A 53 0.41 -21.35 -1.37
N THR A 54 -0.63 -22.04 -0.92
CA THR A 54 -1.61 -22.68 -1.78
C THR A 54 -2.70 -21.66 -2.16
N VAL A 55 -3.93 -21.84 -1.74
CA VAL A 55 -5.05 -20.92 -2.05
C VAL A 55 -5.45 -20.01 -0.88
N GLY A 56 -4.83 -20.17 0.29
CA GLY A 56 -5.25 -19.52 1.54
C GLY A 56 -4.70 -18.12 1.77
N ALA A 57 -3.90 -17.57 0.85
CA ALA A 57 -3.35 -16.22 1.01
C ALA A 57 -4.27 -15.13 0.42
N ALA A 58 -5.56 -15.30 0.58
CA ALA A 58 -6.60 -14.38 0.15
C ALA A 58 -7.73 -14.33 1.18
N GLY A 59 -8.38 -13.18 1.31
CA GLY A 59 -9.54 -13.01 2.19
C GLY A 59 -10.46 -11.90 1.66
N CYS A 60 -11.77 -12.18 1.66
CA CYS A 60 -12.76 -11.16 1.35
C CYS A 60 -13.03 -10.34 2.62
N VAL A 61 -12.84 -9.05 2.55
CA VAL A 61 -12.86 -8.15 3.72
C VAL A 61 -13.66 -6.90 3.41
N VAL A 62 -14.43 -6.43 4.39
CA VAL A 62 -15.11 -5.14 4.38
C VAL A 62 -14.24 -4.11 5.10
N TRP A 63 -13.84 -3.07 4.39
CA TRP A 63 -13.04 -1.97 4.92
C TRP A 63 -13.85 -0.70 5.01
N SER A 64 -13.76 0.03 6.13
CA SER A 64 -14.36 1.35 6.26
C SER A 64 -13.31 2.38 6.64
N GLY A 65 -13.38 3.54 5.99
CA GLY A 65 -12.41 4.61 6.16
C GLY A 65 -12.75 5.84 5.32
N VAL A 66 -11.83 6.78 5.25
CA VAL A 66 -11.98 7.96 4.40
C VAL A 66 -11.39 7.69 3.01
N PRO A 67 -12.09 8.04 1.91
CA PRO A 67 -11.50 7.99 0.58
C PRO A 67 -10.28 8.90 0.47
N VAL A 68 -9.20 8.40 -0.12
CA VAL A 68 -7.98 9.20 -0.33
C VAL A 68 -8.28 10.44 -1.19
N ARG A 69 -9.14 10.31 -2.19
CA ARG A 69 -9.58 11.44 -3.04
C ARG A 69 -10.19 12.60 -2.24
N ASP A 70 -10.94 12.31 -1.17
CA ASP A 70 -11.56 13.33 -0.33
C ASP A 70 -10.52 14.04 0.54
N VAL A 71 -9.56 13.29 1.10
CA VAL A 71 -8.42 13.86 1.84
C VAL A 71 -7.60 14.77 0.92
N VAL A 72 -7.27 14.30 -0.27
CA VAL A 72 -6.51 15.07 -1.28
C VAL A 72 -7.26 16.34 -1.67
N LYS A 73 -8.56 16.24 -1.92
CA LYS A 73 -9.43 17.40 -2.23
C LYS A 73 -9.40 18.43 -1.10
N ALA A 74 -9.54 18.00 0.16
CA ALA A 74 -9.48 18.89 1.32
C ALA A 74 -8.12 19.61 1.45
N LEU A 75 -7.04 18.97 0.98
CA LEU A 75 -5.68 19.52 0.98
C LEU A 75 -5.33 20.27 -0.32
N GLY A 76 -6.33 20.62 -1.13
CA GLY A 76 -6.18 21.47 -2.31
C GLY A 76 -5.80 20.75 -3.60
N GLY A 77 -5.79 19.43 -3.60
CA GLY A 77 -5.41 18.59 -4.74
C GLY A 77 -3.97 18.12 -4.69
N VAL A 78 -3.62 17.17 -5.56
CA VAL A 78 -2.25 16.71 -5.77
C VAL A 78 -1.40 17.85 -6.34
N ALA A 79 -0.14 17.94 -5.93
CA ALA A 79 0.82 18.87 -6.50
C ALA A 79 1.15 18.50 -7.96
N ASP A 80 1.57 19.49 -8.74
CA ASP A 80 1.87 19.29 -10.16
C ASP A 80 3.06 18.35 -10.37
N GLY A 81 2.99 17.51 -11.40
CA GLY A 81 4.05 16.58 -11.77
C GLY A 81 4.11 15.30 -10.95
N MET A 82 3.19 15.10 -10.01
CA MET A 82 3.10 13.84 -9.26
C MET A 82 2.36 12.78 -10.08
N VAL A 83 2.92 11.57 -10.16
CA VAL A 83 2.40 10.47 -10.98
C VAL A 83 2.20 9.16 -10.20
N TYR A 84 2.66 9.13 -8.96
CA TYR A 84 2.50 8.00 -8.05
C TYR A 84 1.85 8.42 -6.73
N MET A 85 1.15 7.47 -6.13
CA MET A 85 0.73 7.49 -4.72
C MET A 85 1.60 6.50 -3.96
N THR A 86 2.37 6.98 -2.98
CA THR A 86 3.35 6.21 -2.21
C THR A 86 2.92 6.14 -0.75
N GLY A 87 2.72 4.93 -0.24
CA GLY A 87 2.41 4.68 1.17
C GLY A 87 3.62 4.13 1.91
N THR A 88 3.91 4.69 3.09
CA THR A 88 5.00 4.26 3.98
C THR A 88 4.44 3.75 5.30
N GLY A 89 4.85 2.55 5.71
CA GLY A 89 4.48 1.94 6.99
C GLY A 89 5.14 2.63 8.18
N GLY A 90 4.54 2.45 9.34
CA GLY A 90 5.02 3.02 10.61
C GLY A 90 5.63 1.97 11.54
N GLU A 91 6.26 0.96 10.97
CA GLU A 91 7.00 -0.05 11.72
C GLU A 91 8.18 0.55 12.46
N VAL A 92 8.51 -0.01 13.63
CA VAL A 92 9.78 0.26 14.30
C VAL A 92 10.86 -0.52 13.58
N LEU A 93 11.74 0.19 12.89
CA LEU A 93 12.80 -0.44 12.12
C LEU A 93 13.93 -0.95 13.03
N PRO A 94 14.56 -2.10 12.72
CA PRO A 94 15.71 -2.59 13.45
C PRO A 94 16.87 -1.57 13.43
N ALA A 95 17.53 -1.38 14.56
CA ALA A 95 18.69 -0.53 14.63
C ALA A 95 19.87 -1.09 13.82
N GLY A 96 20.67 -0.20 13.23
CA GLY A 96 21.88 -0.58 12.51
C GLY A 96 21.68 -1.07 11.07
N LEU A 97 20.43 -1.11 10.57
CA LEU A 97 20.15 -1.41 9.17
C LEU A 97 19.82 -0.12 8.41
N ASP A 98 20.11 -0.14 7.10
CA ASP A 98 19.62 0.92 6.22
C ASP A 98 18.08 0.89 6.19
N PRO A 99 17.40 1.98 6.58
CA PRO A 99 15.95 2.05 6.57
C PRO A 99 15.32 1.64 5.23
N LYS A 100 15.91 2.01 4.10
CA LYS A 100 15.41 1.66 2.76
C LYS A 100 15.43 0.16 2.48
N SER A 101 16.29 -0.60 3.15
CA SER A 101 16.38 -2.06 2.97
C SER A 101 15.26 -2.82 3.68
N VAL A 102 14.63 -2.23 4.68
CA VAL A 102 13.67 -2.92 5.58
C VAL A 102 12.28 -2.29 5.65
N ILE A 103 12.15 -1.00 5.31
CA ILE A 103 10.87 -0.30 5.38
C ILE A 103 9.86 -0.85 4.38
N VAL A 104 8.60 -0.97 4.80
CA VAL A 104 7.50 -1.28 3.89
C VAL A 104 6.97 0.01 3.28
N GLU A 105 7.48 0.33 2.10
CA GLU A 105 7.07 1.50 1.32
C GLU A 105 6.80 1.07 -0.13
N ARG A 106 5.61 1.40 -0.62
CA ARG A 106 5.15 1.00 -1.96
C ARG A 106 4.51 2.17 -2.69
N SER A 107 4.82 2.27 -3.96
CA SER A 107 4.19 3.21 -4.88
C SER A 107 3.22 2.50 -5.81
N VAL A 108 2.10 3.13 -6.08
CA VAL A 108 1.13 2.71 -7.10
C VAL A 108 0.86 3.90 -8.03
N PRO A 109 0.44 3.67 -9.30
CA PRO A 109 0.08 4.76 -10.20
C PRO A 109 -0.94 5.71 -9.56
N LEU A 110 -0.83 6.99 -9.83
CA LEU A 110 -1.67 8.04 -9.24
C LEU A 110 -3.17 7.77 -9.40
N ALA A 111 -3.58 7.14 -10.50
CA ALA A 111 -4.98 6.78 -10.74
C ALA A 111 -5.59 5.91 -9.64
N ALA A 112 -4.77 5.17 -8.88
CA ALA A 112 -5.24 4.32 -7.77
C ALA A 112 -5.83 5.13 -6.61
N LEU A 113 -5.57 6.44 -6.53
CA LEU A 113 -6.12 7.31 -5.49
C LEU A 113 -7.65 7.38 -5.51
N GLU A 114 -8.28 7.18 -6.66
CA GLU A 114 -9.73 7.29 -6.82
C GLU A 114 -10.51 6.26 -5.99
N ASP A 115 -9.96 5.05 -5.88
CA ASP A 115 -10.58 3.94 -5.16
C ASP A 115 -9.93 3.68 -3.79
N ALA A 116 -8.80 4.35 -3.48
CA ALA A 116 -8.04 4.08 -2.27
C ALA A 116 -8.70 4.64 -1.01
N LEU A 117 -8.56 3.92 0.11
CA LEU A 117 -9.03 4.34 1.43
C LEU A 117 -7.91 4.39 2.45
N LEU A 118 -8.01 5.34 3.39
CA LEU A 118 -7.36 5.27 4.68
C LEU A 118 -8.34 4.65 5.68
N ALA A 119 -8.22 3.34 5.88
CA ALA A 119 -9.18 2.55 6.64
C ALA A 119 -8.80 2.42 8.12
N TRP A 120 -9.79 2.58 9.00
CA TRP A 120 -9.67 2.38 10.44
C TRP A 120 -10.57 1.26 10.97
N GLU A 121 -11.48 0.71 10.12
CA GLU A 121 -12.32 -0.44 10.45
C GLU A 121 -12.16 -1.56 9.44
N MET A 122 -12.33 -2.79 9.92
CA MET A 122 -12.31 -4.03 9.16
C MET A 122 -13.45 -4.93 9.64
N ASN A 123 -14.38 -5.30 8.76
CA ASN A 123 -15.60 -6.08 9.08
C ASN A 123 -16.42 -5.48 10.23
N GLY A 124 -16.56 -4.14 10.27
CA GLY A 124 -17.32 -3.42 11.30
C GLY A 124 -16.59 -3.20 12.63
N GLU A 125 -15.38 -3.74 12.78
CA GLU A 125 -14.56 -3.59 13.99
C GLU A 125 -13.30 -2.75 13.71
N PRO A 126 -12.75 -2.07 14.73
CA PRO A 126 -11.51 -1.33 14.57
C PRO A 126 -10.38 -2.21 14.08
N VAL A 127 -9.64 -1.81 13.04
CA VAL A 127 -8.50 -2.57 12.50
C VAL A 127 -7.55 -2.95 13.63
N SER A 128 -7.32 -4.25 13.82
CA SER A 128 -6.39 -4.75 14.82
C SER A 128 -4.95 -4.46 14.45
N LEU A 129 -4.03 -4.50 15.41
CA LEU A 129 -2.60 -4.30 15.15
C LEU A 129 -2.07 -5.33 14.16
N ALA A 130 -2.48 -6.60 14.28
CA ALA A 130 -2.08 -7.68 13.36
C ALA A 130 -2.49 -7.41 11.90
N HIS A 131 -3.63 -6.74 11.71
CA HIS A 131 -4.15 -6.37 10.40
C HIS A 131 -3.73 -4.96 9.94
N GLY A 132 -2.83 -4.31 10.68
CA GLY A 132 -2.24 -3.03 10.28
C GLY A 132 -2.94 -1.79 10.83
N GLY A 133 -3.71 -1.93 11.92
CA GLY A 133 -4.29 -0.81 12.62
C GLY A 133 -3.27 0.03 13.40
N PRO A 134 -3.62 1.24 13.81
CA PRO A 134 -4.98 1.79 13.81
C PRO A 134 -5.43 2.39 12.49
N LEU A 135 -4.52 2.63 11.52
CA LEU A 135 -4.81 3.16 10.19
C LEU A 135 -4.07 2.36 9.14
N ARG A 136 -4.79 1.93 8.11
CA ARG A 136 -4.23 1.14 7.01
C ARG A 136 -4.59 1.79 5.67
N LEU A 137 -3.61 1.86 4.76
CA LEU A 137 -3.90 2.17 3.36
C LEU A 137 -4.50 0.93 2.70
N ILE A 138 -5.65 1.09 2.06
CA ILE A 138 -6.31 0.08 1.25
C ILE A 138 -6.35 0.60 -0.19
N VAL A 139 -5.88 -0.24 -1.12
CA VAL A 139 -5.82 0.08 -2.54
C VAL A 139 -6.54 -1.05 -3.30
N PRO A 140 -7.84 -0.91 -3.56
CA PRO A 140 -8.63 -1.91 -4.27
C PRO A 140 -8.02 -2.26 -5.62
N GLY A 141 -8.03 -3.57 -5.96
CA GLY A 141 -7.43 -4.07 -7.19
C GLY A 141 -5.91 -4.31 -7.13
N TYR A 142 -5.24 -3.95 -6.04
CA TYR A 142 -3.80 -4.17 -5.86
C TYR A 142 -3.51 -5.27 -4.84
N THR A 143 -2.39 -5.97 -5.02
CA THR A 143 -1.97 -7.06 -4.13
C THR A 143 -1.69 -6.58 -2.71
N GLY A 144 -1.69 -7.50 -1.74
CA GLY A 144 -1.59 -7.23 -0.31
C GLY A 144 -0.43 -6.34 0.10
N VAL A 145 0.72 -6.45 -0.57
CA VAL A 145 1.91 -5.64 -0.27
C VAL A 145 1.70 -4.14 -0.50
N ASN A 146 0.78 -3.75 -1.38
CA ASN A 146 0.48 -2.34 -1.66
C ASN A 146 -0.55 -1.75 -0.66
N ASN A 147 -1.16 -2.59 0.15
CA ASN A 147 -2.14 -2.21 1.18
C ASN A 147 -1.41 -2.01 2.51
N ILE A 148 -0.78 -0.85 2.67
CA ILE A 148 0.21 -0.55 3.71
C ILE A 148 -0.39 -0.56 5.11
N LYS A 149 0.19 -1.38 6.00
CA LYS A 149 -0.16 -1.45 7.42
C LYS A 149 0.43 -0.27 8.20
N TYR A 150 -0.23 0.14 9.27
CA TYR A 150 0.24 1.19 10.20
C TYR A 150 0.72 2.44 9.47
N ILE A 151 0.00 2.86 8.43
CA ILE A 151 0.47 3.93 7.55
C ILE A 151 0.86 5.19 8.34
N LYS A 152 2.07 5.67 8.12
CA LYS A 152 2.63 6.89 8.73
C LYS A 152 2.78 8.03 7.74
N GLN A 153 2.96 7.71 6.48
CA GLN A 153 3.04 8.70 5.42
C GLN A 153 2.31 8.22 4.18
N LEU A 154 1.57 9.11 3.59
CA LEU A 154 1.00 8.99 2.25
C LEU A 154 1.53 10.16 1.43
N ALA A 155 2.39 9.87 0.46
CA ALA A 155 3.02 10.89 -0.36
C ALA A 155 2.62 10.73 -1.83
N PHE A 156 2.42 11.86 -2.51
CA PHE A 156 2.31 11.87 -3.97
C PHE A 156 3.67 12.24 -4.54
N THR A 157 4.20 11.44 -5.45
CA THR A 157 5.60 11.50 -5.87
C THR A 157 5.73 11.47 -7.40
N ALA A 158 6.80 12.09 -7.93
CA ALA A 158 7.11 12.06 -9.36
C ALA A 158 7.84 10.76 -9.78
N LYS A 159 8.35 10.00 -8.80
CA LYS A 159 9.05 8.73 -9.03
C LYS A 159 8.57 7.69 -8.03
N GLU A 160 8.74 6.42 -8.38
CA GLU A 160 8.53 5.31 -7.44
C GLU A 160 9.46 5.40 -6.23
N SER A 161 9.05 4.78 -5.13
CA SER A 161 9.90 4.60 -3.96
C SER A 161 11.17 3.82 -4.30
N GLU A 162 12.29 4.23 -3.68
CA GLU A 162 13.57 3.53 -3.76
C GLU A 162 13.71 2.43 -2.69
N ALA A 163 12.70 2.23 -1.82
CA ALA A 163 12.73 1.15 -0.85
C ALA A 163 12.92 -0.20 -1.54
N HIS A 164 13.74 -1.07 -0.94
CA HIS A 164 14.08 -2.38 -1.53
C HIS A 164 12.84 -3.21 -1.89
N ILE A 165 11.80 -3.16 -1.04
CA ILE A 165 10.53 -3.85 -1.28
C ILE A 165 9.79 -3.32 -2.53
N MET A 166 10.07 -2.08 -2.98
CA MET A 166 9.53 -1.51 -4.21
C MET A 166 10.49 -1.74 -5.39
N SER A 167 11.75 -1.37 -5.24
CA SER A 167 12.73 -1.38 -6.33
C SER A 167 13.17 -2.78 -6.76
N HIS A 168 13.16 -3.77 -5.85
CA HIS A 168 13.60 -5.14 -6.09
C HIS A 168 12.54 -6.19 -5.77
N GLY A 169 11.67 -5.92 -4.80
CA GLY A 169 10.61 -6.84 -4.40
C GLY A 169 9.33 -6.69 -5.23
N TYR A 170 8.59 -7.80 -5.39
CA TYR A 170 7.27 -7.82 -6.02
C TYR A 170 7.24 -7.25 -7.45
N ARG A 171 8.28 -7.54 -8.21
CA ARG A 171 8.38 -7.17 -9.63
C ARG A 171 8.30 -8.41 -10.50
N ILE A 172 7.77 -8.25 -11.73
CA ILE A 172 7.64 -9.34 -12.70
C ILE A 172 8.55 -9.04 -13.87
N SER A 173 9.22 -10.06 -14.37
CA SER A 173 9.91 -9.98 -15.65
C SER A 173 8.89 -10.10 -16.79
N PRO A 174 9.12 -9.43 -17.95
CA PRO A 174 8.28 -9.60 -19.11
C PRO A 174 8.14 -11.08 -19.51
N PRO A 175 6.99 -11.50 -20.05
CA PRO A 175 6.82 -12.88 -20.53
C PRO A 175 7.93 -13.28 -21.50
N GLY A 176 8.49 -14.49 -21.28
CA GLY A 176 9.58 -15.01 -22.12
C GLY A 176 10.98 -14.48 -21.81
N SER A 177 11.12 -13.49 -20.93
CA SER A 177 12.44 -13.06 -20.44
C SER A 177 12.86 -13.88 -19.22
N LYS A 178 14.14 -14.21 -19.11
CA LYS A 178 14.73 -14.65 -17.85
C LYS A 178 14.94 -13.39 -17.01
N GLY A 179 14.37 -13.33 -15.81
CA GLY A 179 14.65 -12.23 -14.89
C GLY A 179 16.16 -12.15 -14.62
N ASP A 180 16.73 -10.96 -14.78
CA ASP A 180 18.10 -10.68 -14.37
C ASP A 180 18.06 -10.19 -12.91
N PRO A 181 18.63 -10.95 -11.95
CA PRO A 181 18.64 -10.55 -10.55
C PRO A 181 19.43 -9.25 -10.30
N SER A 182 20.31 -8.86 -11.22
CA SER A 182 21.11 -7.63 -11.12
C SER A 182 20.36 -6.39 -11.61
N GLN A 183 19.25 -6.58 -12.32
CA GLN A 183 18.44 -5.47 -12.82
C GLN A 183 17.03 -5.57 -12.26
N PRO A 184 16.46 -4.45 -11.76
CA PRO A 184 15.07 -4.43 -11.37
C PRO A 184 14.24 -4.82 -12.59
N SER A 185 13.41 -5.83 -12.43
CA SER A 185 12.47 -6.20 -13.49
C SER A 185 11.60 -4.99 -13.84
N VAL A 186 11.42 -4.78 -15.12
CA VAL A 186 10.88 -3.53 -15.69
C VAL A 186 9.39 -3.35 -15.39
N GLN A 187 8.70 -4.40 -14.94
CA GLN A 187 7.26 -4.35 -14.76
C GLN A 187 6.86 -4.50 -13.31
N GLU A 188 6.05 -3.56 -12.85
CA GLU A 188 5.46 -3.59 -11.54
C GLU A 188 4.49 -4.73 -11.34
N MET A 189 4.63 -5.43 -10.22
CA MET A 189 3.58 -6.31 -9.70
C MET A 189 2.46 -5.54 -8.99
N SER A 190 2.51 -4.23 -9.04
CA SER A 190 1.47 -3.36 -8.48
C SER A 190 0.27 -3.20 -9.41
N GLY A 191 0.21 -3.94 -10.50
CA GLY A 191 -0.95 -3.99 -11.36
C GLY A 191 -2.18 -4.52 -10.63
N LYS A 192 -3.35 -4.09 -11.10
CA LYS A 192 -4.63 -4.57 -10.57
C LYS A 192 -4.62 -6.10 -10.50
N SER A 193 -4.86 -6.62 -9.31
CA SER A 193 -5.24 -8.02 -9.16
C SER A 193 -6.71 -8.14 -9.56
N TRP A 194 -7.01 -9.04 -10.43
CA TRP A 194 -8.36 -9.44 -10.85
C TRP A 194 -9.19 -9.97 -9.69
#